data_d961be18d6546b4bd8d38709791360ce
#
_entry.id   d961be18d6546b4bd8d38709791360ce
#
_cell.length_a   1.000
_cell.length_b   1.000
_cell.length_c   1.000
_cell.angle_alpha   90.00
_cell.angle_beta   90.00
_cell.angle_gamma   90.00
#
_symmetry.space_group_name_H-M   'P 1'
#
loop_
_entity.id
_entity.type
_entity.pdbx_description
1 polymer ?
#
loop_
_entity_poly.entity_id
_entity_poly.type
_entity_poly.pdbx_seq_one_letter_code
_entity_poly.pdbx_strand_id
1 'polypeptide(L)'
;MELRAWLTAKAPQARSLEAVRGAVPFEVVCDLPSAEGATRVDSGASGSRDRARETYETCLLQIPAAIDPEALARAITAPETGVIRAKGFVTARDGSVHTIQIAGARFEIARATTTITTPHAIVCIGLKGRIAPAAIEAAIRGSEAA
;
A
#
# COMPACT_ATOMS: atom_id res chain seq x y z
N MET A 1 14.76 21.05 6.16
CA MET A 1 15.52 20.97 4.88
C MET A 1 14.53 20.52 3.81
N GLU A 2 14.42 21.26 2.73
CA GLU A 2 13.49 20.94 1.66
C GLU A 2 13.99 19.70 0.89
N LEU A 3 13.09 18.74 0.58
CA LEU A 3 13.43 17.47 -0.08
C LEU A 3 14.22 17.68 -1.39
N ARG A 4 13.81 18.67 -2.17
CA ARG A 4 14.48 19.02 -3.45
C ARG A 4 15.94 19.41 -3.23
N ALA A 5 16.24 20.25 -2.24
CA ALA A 5 17.61 20.64 -1.91
C ALA A 5 18.44 19.44 -1.44
N TRP A 6 17.84 18.56 -0.66
CA TRP A 6 18.48 17.32 -0.23
C TRP A 6 18.80 16.39 -1.41
N LEU A 7 17.83 16.19 -2.34
CA LEU A 7 18.04 15.37 -3.55
C LEU A 7 19.14 15.93 -4.43
N THR A 8 19.16 17.25 -4.67
CA THR A 8 20.22 17.91 -5.46
C THR A 8 21.59 17.72 -4.84
N ALA A 9 21.70 17.78 -3.52
CA ALA A 9 22.97 17.56 -2.83
C ALA A 9 23.43 16.09 -2.89
N LYS A 10 22.51 15.13 -2.86
CA LYS A 10 22.83 13.70 -2.85
C LYS A 10 23.03 13.11 -4.24
N ALA A 11 22.32 13.63 -5.23
CA ALA A 11 22.35 13.13 -6.61
C ALA A 11 22.32 14.29 -7.61
N PRO A 12 23.41 15.08 -7.71
CA PRO A 12 23.43 16.32 -8.51
C PRO A 12 23.24 16.09 -10.01
N GLN A 13 23.50 14.87 -10.49
CA GLN A 13 23.31 14.50 -11.90
C GLN A 13 21.89 13.92 -12.18
N ALA A 14 21.09 13.65 -11.14
CA ALA A 14 19.76 13.11 -11.33
C ALA A 14 18.78 14.21 -11.72
N ARG A 15 17.98 13.92 -12.73
CA ARG A 15 16.80 14.75 -13.05
C ARG A 15 15.69 14.41 -12.09
N SER A 16 15.10 15.39 -11.44
CA SER A 16 13.96 15.21 -10.56
C SER A 16 12.69 15.74 -11.20
N LEU A 17 11.62 14.97 -11.13
CA LEU A 17 10.29 15.35 -11.56
C LEU A 17 9.35 15.28 -10.36
N GLU A 18 8.54 16.30 -10.19
CA GLU A 18 7.48 16.27 -9.20
C GLU A 18 6.23 15.58 -9.78
N ALA A 19 5.74 14.53 -9.12
CA ALA A 19 4.56 13.80 -9.52
C ALA A 19 3.53 13.81 -8.40
N VAL A 20 2.33 14.29 -8.70
CA VAL A 20 1.19 14.25 -7.77
C VAL A 20 0.38 13.00 -8.06
N ARG A 21 0.19 12.13 -7.05
CA ARG A 21 -0.54 10.85 -7.17
C ARG A 21 -0.04 9.94 -8.32
N GLY A 22 1.25 10.02 -8.65
CA GLY A 22 1.82 9.24 -9.74
C GLY A 22 1.50 9.76 -11.14
N ALA A 23 0.89 10.94 -11.28
CA ALA A 23 0.66 11.58 -12.57
C ALA A 23 1.99 12.08 -13.12
N VAL A 24 2.55 11.32 -14.05
CA VAL A 24 3.79 11.64 -14.78
C VAL A 24 3.44 11.69 -16.26
N PRO A 25 3.89 12.69 -17.02
CA PRO A 25 3.72 12.71 -18.47
C PRO A 25 4.30 11.44 -19.11
N PHE A 26 3.55 10.85 -20.03
CA PHE A 26 3.95 9.59 -20.67
C PHE A 26 5.30 9.72 -21.36
N GLU A 27 5.57 10.87 -21.98
CA GLU A 27 6.81 11.21 -22.66
C GLU A 27 8.02 11.10 -21.71
N VAL A 28 7.86 11.54 -20.46
CA VAL A 28 8.94 11.46 -19.45
C VAL A 28 9.24 10.01 -19.07
N VAL A 29 8.23 9.13 -19.11
CA VAL A 29 8.41 7.70 -18.78
C VAL A 29 8.99 6.93 -19.96
N CYS A 30 8.59 7.29 -21.20
CA CYS A 30 8.95 6.55 -22.40
C CYS A 30 10.12 7.15 -23.19
N ASP A 31 10.31 8.47 -23.09
CA ASP A 31 11.33 9.21 -23.84
C ASP A 31 12.56 9.61 -23.01
N LEU A 32 12.79 8.99 -21.90
CA LEU A 32 14.13 9.10 -21.29
C LEU A 32 15.12 8.52 -22.30
N PRO A 33 15.90 9.37 -23.03
CA PRO A 33 16.92 8.84 -23.92
C PRO A 33 17.80 7.94 -23.06
N SER A 34 17.96 6.70 -23.50
CA SER A 34 18.98 5.85 -22.90
C SER A 34 20.27 6.61 -22.98
N ALA A 35 20.80 7.09 -21.86
CA ALA A 35 22.12 7.67 -21.84
C ALA A 35 23.03 6.62 -22.44
N GLU A 36 23.63 6.93 -23.59
CA GLU A 36 24.67 6.07 -24.16
C GLU A 36 25.72 5.88 -23.08
N GLY A 37 25.86 4.67 -22.56
CA GLY A 37 26.69 4.35 -21.42
C GLY A 37 25.96 4.07 -20.09
N ALA A 38 24.64 4.18 -20.03
CA ALA A 38 23.91 3.59 -18.91
C ALA A 38 24.06 2.06 -19.04
N THR A 39 25.05 1.52 -18.33
CA THR A 39 25.11 0.08 -18.08
C THR A 39 23.74 -0.29 -17.53
N ARG A 40 22.95 -1.05 -18.28
CA ARG A 40 21.78 -1.72 -17.69
C ARG A 40 22.36 -2.49 -16.51
N VAL A 41 22.14 -1.95 -15.33
CA VAL A 41 22.25 -2.77 -14.13
C VAL A 41 21.17 -3.80 -14.34
N ASP A 42 21.60 -4.97 -14.80
CA ASP A 42 20.76 -6.14 -14.81
C ASP A 42 20.42 -6.37 -13.33
N SER A 43 19.37 -5.68 -12.89
CA SER A 43 18.79 -5.88 -11.58
C SER A 43 18.24 -7.29 -11.68
N GLY A 44 19.10 -8.26 -11.36
CA GLY A 44 18.73 -9.66 -11.25
C GLY A 44 17.46 -9.72 -10.41
N ALA A 45 16.32 -9.74 -11.10
CA ALA A 45 14.99 -9.62 -10.52
C ALA A 45 14.70 -10.75 -9.50
N SER A 46 15.56 -11.75 -9.46
CA SER A 46 15.57 -12.85 -8.51
C SER A 46 15.97 -12.40 -7.11
N GLY A 47 17.10 -11.73 -6.93
CA GLY A 47 17.58 -11.35 -5.59
C GLY A 47 16.74 -10.27 -4.90
N SER A 48 15.94 -9.49 -5.63
CA SER A 48 15.04 -8.49 -5.05
C SER A 48 13.79 -9.13 -4.42
N ARG A 49 13.25 -10.18 -5.06
CA ARG A 49 12.06 -10.89 -4.55
C ARG A 49 12.38 -11.70 -3.29
N ASP A 50 13.56 -12.30 -3.24
CA ASP A 50 13.98 -13.09 -2.08
C ASP A 50 14.23 -12.18 -0.86
N ARG A 51 14.90 -11.05 -1.02
CA ARG A 51 15.05 -10.05 0.04
C ARG A 51 13.70 -9.51 0.54
N ALA A 52 12.73 -9.29 -0.36
CA ALA A 52 11.41 -8.84 0.05
C ALA A 52 10.70 -9.89 0.92
N ARG A 53 10.82 -11.18 0.58
CA ARG A 53 10.27 -12.29 1.37
C ARG A 53 10.98 -12.50 2.71
N GLU A 54 12.25 -12.15 2.79
CA GLU A 54 12.99 -12.18 4.05
C GLU A 54 12.61 -11.04 5.00
N THR A 55 12.27 -9.87 4.43
CA THR A 55 12.00 -8.65 5.18
C THR A 55 10.53 -8.49 5.55
N TYR A 56 9.62 -8.92 4.67
CA TYR A 56 8.18 -8.70 4.81
C TYR A 56 7.41 -10.00 4.92
N GLU A 57 6.29 -9.92 5.62
CA GLU A 57 5.28 -10.96 5.66
C GLU A 57 3.94 -10.43 5.19
N THR A 58 3.08 -11.31 4.74
CA THR A 58 1.73 -11.00 4.30
C THR A 58 0.70 -11.80 5.07
N CYS A 59 -0.44 -11.19 5.36
CA CYS A 59 -1.57 -11.82 5.99
C CYS A 59 -2.83 -11.48 5.18
N LEU A 60 -3.65 -12.47 4.90
CA LEU A 60 -4.95 -12.31 4.27
C LEU A 60 -6.04 -12.34 5.35
N LEU A 61 -6.79 -11.27 5.44
CA LEU A 61 -7.90 -11.12 6.38
C LEU A 61 -9.21 -11.30 5.64
N GLN A 62 -10.02 -12.24 6.07
CA GLN A 62 -11.42 -12.33 5.67
C GLN A 62 -12.20 -11.31 6.47
N ILE A 63 -12.91 -10.44 5.78
CA ILE A 63 -13.69 -9.38 6.41
C ILE A 63 -15.16 -9.77 6.42
N PRO A 64 -15.82 -9.74 7.58
CA PRO A 64 -17.27 -9.94 7.65
C PRO A 64 -18.02 -8.92 6.78
N ALA A 65 -19.24 -9.25 6.39
CA ALA A 65 -20.11 -8.28 5.75
C ALA A 65 -20.60 -7.23 6.77
N ALA A 66 -20.98 -6.06 6.26
CA ALA A 66 -21.63 -5.01 7.04
C ALA A 66 -20.76 -4.38 8.15
N ILE A 67 -19.56 -3.96 7.80
CA ILE A 67 -18.65 -3.22 8.68
C ILE A 67 -18.68 -1.71 8.40
N ASP A 68 -18.07 -0.92 9.29
CA ASP A 68 -17.70 0.46 9.02
C ASP A 68 -16.30 0.50 8.36
N PRO A 69 -16.19 0.86 7.07
CA PRO A 69 -14.91 0.87 6.37
C PRO A 69 -13.89 1.85 6.95
N GLU A 70 -14.36 3.00 7.48
CA GLU A 70 -13.47 4.01 8.05
C GLU A 70 -12.95 3.58 9.43
N ALA A 71 -13.83 3.04 10.27
CA ALA A 71 -13.45 2.50 11.56
C ALA A 71 -12.43 1.36 11.40
N LEU A 72 -12.65 0.45 10.44
CA LEU A 72 -11.72 -0.63 10.13
C LEU A 72 -10.37 -0.11 9.64
N ALA A 73 -10.36 0.81 8.67
CA ALA A 73 -9.12 1.36 8.14
C ALA A 73 -8.30 2.07 9.22
N ARG A 74 -8.97 2.85 10.06
CA ARG A 74 -8.34 3.54 11.21
C ARG A 74 -7.75 2.55 12.20
N ALA A 75 -8.47 1.49 12.52
CA ALA A 75 -8.02 0.47 13.46
C ALA A 75 -6.84 -0.35 12.90
N ILE A 76 -6.84 -0.67 11.60
CA ILE A 76 -5.71 -1.37 10.96
C ILE A 76 -4.45 -0.48 10.89
N THR A 77 -4.59 0.86 10.79
CA THR A 77 -3.44 1.77 10.80
C THR A 77 -2.82 1.96 12.19
N ALA A 78 -3.43 1.43 13.24
CA ALA A 78 -2.89 1.52 14.59
C ALA A 78 -1.53 0.78 14.69
N PRO A 79 -0.52 1.37 15.33
CA PRO A 79 0.83 0.80 15.40
C PRO A 79 0.89 -0.63 15.94
N GLU A 80 -0.07 -0.98 16.79
CA GLU A 80 -0.17 -2.28 17.46
C GLU A 80 -0.42 -3.44 16.48
N THR A 81 -0.99 -3.14 15.31
CA THR A 81 -1.27 -4.15 14.27
C THR A 81 -0.01 -4.61 13.55
N GLY A 82 1.04 -3.78 13.53
CA GLY A 82 2.25 -4.02 12.76
C GLY A 82 2.07 -3.94 11.25
N VAL A 83 0.90 -3.52 10.77
CA VAL A 83 0.60 -3.38 9.34
C VAL A 83 1.20 -2.08 8.81
N ILE A 84 2.01 -2.19 7.76
CA ILE A 84 2.59 -1.04 7.07
C ILE A 84 1.90 -0.76 5.74
N ARG A 85 1.21 -1.75 5.18
CA ARG A 85 0.44 -1.63 3.95
C ARG A 85 -0.74 -2.59 3.96
N ALA A 86 -1.89 -2.13 3.49
CA ALA A 86 -3.02 -3.03 3.27
C ALA A 86 -3.83 -2.60 2.05
N LYS A 87 -4.44 -3.56 1.39
CA LYS A 87 -5.35 -3.32 0.27
C LYS A 87 -6.40 -4.41 0.18
N GLY A 88 -7.64 -4.02 -0.07
CA GLY A 88 -8.73 -4.98 -0.26
C GLY A 88 -10.08 -4.33 -0.47
N PHE A 89 -11.10 -5.16 -0.37
CA PHE A 89 -12.50 -4.78 -0.55
C PHE A 89 -13.29 -5.14 0.70
N VAL A 90 -14.23 -4.28 1.04
CA VAL A 90 -15.12 -4.46 2.18
C VAL A 90 -16.55 -4.08 1.80
N THR A 91 -17.54 -4.70 2.44
CA THR A 91 -18.93 -4.29 2.31
C THR A 91 -19.32 -3.46 3.53
N ALA A 92 -19.79 -2.24 3.28
CA ALA A 92 -20.36 -1.39 4.30
C ALA A 92 -21.78 -1.88 4.70
N ARG A 93 -22.29 -1.34 5.81
CA ARG A 93 -23.61 -1.69 6.33
C ARG A 93 -24.77 -1.39 5.37
N ASP A 94 -24.63 -0.40 4.51
CA ASP A 94 -25.60 -0.07 3.47
C ASP A 94 -25.52 -0.98 2.24
N GLY A 95 -24.68 -2.03 2.29
CA GLY A 95 -24.43 -2.97 1.20
C GLY A 95 -23.48 -2.44 0.11
N SER A 96 -23.00 -1.21 0.23
CA SER A 96 -22.05 -0.68 -0.74
C SER A 96 -20.66 -1.31 -0.57
N VAL A 97 -19.97 -1.56 -1.67
CA VAL A 97 -18.62 -2.11 -1.67
C VAL A 97 -17.61 -0.99 -1.77
N HIS A 98 -16.62 -1.04 -0.91
CA HIS A 98 -15.53 -0.06 -0.85
C HIS A 98 -14.19 -0.73 -1.02
N THR A 99 -13.26 -0.02 -1.69
CA THR A 99 -11.84 -0.34 -1.64
C THR A 99 -11.22 0.35 -0.44
N ILE A 100 -10.36 -0.34 0.28
CA ILE A 100 -9.49 0.23 1.31
C ILE A 100 -8.05 0.11 0.83
N GLN A 101 -7.30 1.21 0.92
CA GLN A 101 -5.86 1.23 0.69
C GLN A 101 -5.19 1.92 1.87
N ILE A 102 -4.20 1.24 2.46
CA ILE A 102 -3.44 1.72 3.62
C ILE A 102 -1.96 1.77 3.25
N ALA A 103 -1.30 2.86 3.63
CA ALA A 103 0.15 3.06 3.51
C ALA A 103 0.68 3.81 4.75
N GLY A 104 1.31 3.09 5.65
CA GLY A 104 1.71 3.60 6.97
C GLY A 104 0.48 4.07 7.76
N ALA A 105 0.52 5.29 8.27
CA ALA A 105 -0.58 5.90 9.02
C ALA A 105 -1.68 6.52 8.13
N ARG A 106 -1.58 6.42 6.81
CA ARG A 106 -2.56 6.99 5.87
C ARG A 106 -3.44 5.91 5.28
N PHE A 107 -4.70 6.23 5.09
CA PHE A 107 -5.61 5.37 4.36
C PHE A 107 -6.47 6.16 3.38
N GLU A 108 -6.93 5.48 2.36
CA GLU A 108 -7.89 5.97 1.36
C GLU A 108 -9.01 4.94 1.22
N ILE A 109 -10.24 5.43 1.19
CA ILE A 109 -11.44 4.63 1.00
C ILE A 109 -12.17 5.21 -0.22
N ALA A 110 -12.49 4.35 -1.16
CA ALA A 110 -13.25 4.72 -2.35
C ALA A 110 -14.36 3.71 -2.60
N ARG A 111 -15.52 4.17 -3.07
CA ARG A 111 -16.59 3.28 -3.49
C ARG A 111 -16.13 2.49 -4.71
N ALA A 112 -16.29 1.17 -4.69
CA ALA A 112 -15.96 0.32 -5.82
C ALA A 112 -16.95 0.59 -6.97
N THR A 113 -16.42 0.82 -8.16
CA THR A 113 -17.23 1.07 -9.38
C THR A 113 -17.50 -0.21 -10.16
N THR A 114 -16.84 -1.30 -9.81
CA THR A 114 -16.95 -2.60 -10.47
C THR A 114 -17.64 -3.60 -9.56
N THR A 115 -18.50 -4.46 -10.14
CA THR A 115 -19.08 -5.59 -9.41
C THR A 115 -17.98 -6.55 -9.00
N ILE A 116 -17.80 -6.72 -7.69
CA ILE A 116 -16.80 -7.60 -7.12
C ILE A 116 -17.48 -8.89 -6.73
N THR A 117 -17.08 -9.97 -7.37
CA THR A 117 -17.59 -11.34 -7.10
C THR A 117 -16.72 -12.11 -6.12
N THR A 118 -15.58 -11.53 -5.73
CA THR A 118 -14.61 -12.17 -4.83
C THR A 118 -15.00 -11.95 -3.36
N PRO A 119 -14.72 -12.90 -2.45
CA PRO A 119 -14.92 -12.70 -1.02
C PRO A 119 -14.24 -11.42 -0.53
N HIS A 120 -14.94 -10.70 0.35
CA HIS A 120 -14.39 -9.47 0.93
C HIS A 120 -13.20 -9.81 1.79
N ALA A 121 -12.02 -9.36 1.35
CA ALA A 121 -10.77 -9.64 2.01
C ALA A 121 -9.81 -8.47 1.88
N ILE A 122 -8.91 -8.35 2.85
CA ILE A 122 -7.83 -7.37 2.86
C ILE A 122 -6.50 -8.13 2.97
N VAL A 123 -5.59 -7.83 2.04
CA VAL A 123 -4.20 -8.27 2.14
C VAL A 123 -3.43 -7.23 2.95
N CYS A 124 -2.83 -7.64 4.05
CA CYS A 124 -1.97 -6.82 4.89
C CYS A 124 -0.51 -7.23 4.69
N ILE A 125 0.38 -6.25 4.72
CA ILE A 125 1.83 -6.42 4.63
C ILE A 125 2.46 -5.72 5.84
N GLY A 126 3.35 -6.40 6.51
CA GLY A 126 4.15 -5.86 7.61
C GLY A 126 5.58 -6.38 7.58
N LEU A 127 6.41 -5.92 8.49
CA LEU A 127 7.72 -6.51 8.69
C LEU A 127 7.57 -7.90 9.29
N LYS A 128 8.43 -8.81 8.88
CA LYS A 128 8.41 -10.21 9.33
C LYS A 128 8.42 -10.34 10.85
N GLY A 129 7.45 -11.06 11.39
CA GLY A 129 7.25 -11.23 12.83
C GLY A 129 6.71 -9.99 13.55
N ARG A 130 6.22 -8.99 12.83
CA ARG A 130 5.66 -7.77 13.42
C ARG A 130 4.15 -7.64 13.25
N ILE A 131 3.55 -8.36 12.31
CA ILE A 131 2.09 -8.38 12.21
C ILE A 131 1.52 -9.05 13.46
N ALA A 132 0.54 -8.41 14.08
CA ALA A 132 -0.15 -8.89 15.28
C ALA A 132 -1.58 -9.35 14.93
N PRO A 133 -1.82 -10.62 14.59
CA PRO A 133 -3.14 -11.10 14.16
C PRO A 133 -4.24 -10.80 15.18
N ALA A 134 -3.96 -10.98 16.46
CA ALA A 134 -4.92 -10.70 17.53
C ALA A 134 -5.36 -9.22 17.59
N ALA A 135 -4.43 -8.29 17.33
CA ALA A 135 -4.76 -6.85 17.27
C ALA A 135 -5.63 -6.54 16.06
N ILE A 136 -5.34 -7.18 14.91
CA ILE A 136 -6.13 -7.03 13.69
C ILE A 136 -7.54 -7.59 13.86
N GLU A 137 -7.68 -8.79 14.45
CA GLU A 137 -8.98 -9.36 14.77
C GLU A 137 -9.80 -8.48 15.72
N ALA A 138 -9.15 -7.86 16.72
CA ALA A 138 -9.81 -6.90 17.59
C ALA A 138 -10.28 -5.65 16.81
N ALA A 139 -9.48 -5.18 15.84
CA ALA A 139 -9.83 -4.08 14.95
C ALA A 139 -11.07 -4.40 14.10
N ILE A 140 -11.15 -5.62 13.55
CA ILE A 140 -12.30 -6.09 12.77
C ILE A 140 -13.55 -6.09 13.65
N ARG A 141 -13.49 -6.73 14.82
CA ARG A 141 -14.62 -6.77 15.76
C ARG A 141 -15.11 -5.39 16.19
N GLY A 142 -14.17 -4.47 16.41
CA GLY A 142 -14.49 -3.07 16.74
C GLY A 142 -15.25 -2.36 15.61
N SER A 143 -14.92 -2.65 14.36
CA SER A 143 -15.56 -2.07 13.18
C SER A 143 -16.96 -2.64 12.87
N GLU A 144 -17.31 -3.83 13.41
CA GLU A 144 -18.64 -4.40 13.35
C GLU A 144 -19.61 -3.71 14.32
N ALA A 145 -19.11 -3.27 15.46
CA ALA A 145 -19.89 -2.67 16.54
C ALA A 145 -20.12 -1.16 16.38
N ALA A 146 -19.26 -0.48 15.60
CA ALA A 146 -19.36 0.96 15.33
C ALA A 146 -20.41 1.26 14.26
#